data_c94db2d23312c32b0190d2781bf5ace1
#
_entry.id   c94db2d23312c32b0190d2781bf5ace1
#
_cell.length_a   1.000
_cell.length_b   1.000
_cell.length_c   1.000
_cell.angle_alpha   90.00
_cell.angle_beta   90.00
_cell.angle_gamma   90.00
#
_symmetry.space_group_name_H-M   'P 1'
#
loop_
_entity.id
_entity.type
_entity.pdbx_description
1 polymer ?
#
loop_
_entity_poly.entity_id
_entity_poly.type
_entity_poly.pdbx_seq_one_letter_code
_entity_poly.pdbx_strand_id
1 'polypeptide(L)'
;MRRGIRGRKCKKLIGFASDLENRRGEAIADFQQFYGIALPLDGAPEDLDRMALLWQHLPDNSRLAKAQYPQLRWSTTDYMLWRIEHQLRCIAWGMADKKDRSAEPPEPIKTPAQLAELERHRANALEAKEEIDKILGIGGEDGD
;
A
#
# COMPACT_ATOMS: atom_id res chain seq x y z
N MET A 1 37.26 -1.29 -6.90
CA MET A 1 36.06 -1.73 -6.15
C MET A 1 35.18 -0.57 -5.63
N ARG A 2 34.86 0.48 -6.44
CA ARG A 2 34.13 1.70 -6.01
C ARG A 2 32.79 1.95 -6.78
N ARG A 3 32.34 1.06 -7.67
CA ARG A 3 31.11 1.25 -8.47
C ARG A 3 29.79 0.86 -7.77
N GLY A 4 29.83 0.06 -6.72
CA GLY A 4 28.60 -0.43 -6.04
C GLY A 4 27.93 0.55 -5.07
N ILE A 5 28.65 1.55 -4.57
CA ILE A 5 28.17 2.46 -3.53
C ILE A 5 27.35 3.62 -4.13
N ARG A 6 27.72 4.13 -5.32
CA ARG A 6 26.99 5.21 -6.00
C ARG A 6 25.60 4.79 -6.47
N GLY A 7 25.43 3.54 -6.96
CA GLY A 7 24.12 3.08 -7.45
C GLY A 7 23.08 2.86 -6.36
N ARG A 8 23.49 2.47 -5.16
CA ARG A 8 22.59 2.31 -4.01
C ARG A 8 22.13 3.65 -3.42
N LYS A 9 23.03 4.63 -3.33
CA LYS A 9 22.67 5.99 -2.87
C LYS A 9 21.65 6.66 -3.78
N CYS A 10 21.81 6.54 -5.10
CA CYS A 10 20.88 7.11 -6.07
C CYS A 10 19.46 6.55 -5.95
N LYS A 11 19.31 5.23 -5.81
CA LYS A 11 17.99 4.58 -5.64
C LYS A 11 17.27 5.02 -4.34
N LYS A 12 18.02 5.24 -3.27
CA LYS A 12 17.49 5.69 -1.97
C LYS A 12 16.92 7.10 -2.05
N LEU A 13 17.69 8.01 -2.65
CA LEU A 13 17.25 9.40 -2.83
C LEU A 13 16.06 9.51 -3.76
N ILE A 14 16.01 8.71 -4.83
CA ILE A 14 14.86 8.67 -5.75
C ILE A 14 13.59 8.18 -5.04
N GLY A 15 13.67 7.10 -4.26
CA GLY A 15 12.53 6.59 -3.50
C GLY A 15 12.03 7.60 -2.46
N PHE A 16 12.94 8.21 -1.72
CA PHE A 16 12.60 9.26 -0.76
C PHE A 16 11.98 10.50 -1.44
N ALA A 17 12.54 10.97 -2.54
CA ALA A 17 12.00 12.08 -3.30
C ALA A 17 10.58 11.77 -3.84
N SER A 18 10.36 10.58 -4.36
CA SER A 18 9.05 10.14 -4.83
C SER A 18 8.01 10.11 -3.72
N ASP A 19 8.36 9.63 -2.52
CA ASP A 19 7.44 9.67 -1.38
C ASP A 19 7.19 11.09 -0.88
N LEU A 20 8.19 12.00 -0.96
CA LEU A 20 7.98 13.42 -0.64
C LEU A 20 7.05 14.12 -1.63
N GLU A 21 7.10 13.77 -2.91
CA GLU A 21 6.20 14.32 -3.92
C GLU A 21 4.77 13.81 -3.75
N ASN A 22 4.61 12.50 -3.54
CA ASN A 22 3.30 11.85 -3.59
C ASN A 22 2.64 11.69 -2.20
N ARG A 23 3.43 11.69 -1.11
CA ARG A 23 2.99 11.36 0.26
C ARG A 23 3.65 12.26 1.30
N ARG A 24 3.75 13.54 0.99
CA ARG A 24 4.44 14.53 1.84
C ARG A 24 3.87 14.60 3.26
N GLY A 25 2.54 14.53 3.39
CA GLY A 25 1.87 14.59 4.69
C GLY A 25 2.24 13.42 5.58
N GLU A 26 2.23 12.20 5.03
CA GLU A 26 2.63 10.98 5.73
C GLU A 26 4.11 11.02 6.12
N ALA A 27 4.99 11.50 5.21
CA ALA A 27 6.41 11.64 5.48
C ALA A 27 6.66 12.59 6.65
N ILE A 28 6.07 13.79 6.66
CA ILE A 28 6.19 14.77 7.74
C ILE A 28 5.69 14.17 9.05
N ALA A 29 4.51 13.53 9.05
CA ALA A 29 3.92 12.94 10.24
C ALA A 29 4.76 11.78 10.80
N ASP A 30 5.33 10.93 9.94
CA ASP A 30 6.19 9.83 10.36
C ASP A 30 7.52 10.32 10.91
N PHE A 31 8.19 11.30 10.27
CA PHE A 31 9.42 11.89 10.79
C PHE A 31 9.20 12.57 12.15
N GLN A 32 8.10 13.30 12.30
CA GLN A 32 7.74 13.91 13.57
C GLN A 32 7.46 12.86 14.65
N GLN A 33 6.71 11.80 14.31
CA GLN A 33 6.30 10.77 15.25
C GLN A 33 7.45 9.87 15.70
N PHE A 34 8.29 9.40 14.75
CA PHE A 34 9.31 8.40 15.05
C PHE A 34 10.68 8.98 15.40
N TYR A 35 10.98 10.18 14.91
CA TYR A 35 12.28 10.82 15.13
C TYR A 35 12.22 12.14 15.88
N GLY A 36 11.01 12.70 16.07
CA GLY A 36 10.84 14.00 16.75
C GLY A 36 11.43 15.19 16.00
N ILE A 37 11.68 15.05 14.68
CA ILE A 37 12.31 16.08 13.85
C ILE A 37 11.35 16.59 12.78
N ALA A 38 11.46 17.89 12.50
CA ALA A 38 10.82 18.48 11.33
C ALA A 38 11.56 18.04 10.06
N LEU A 39 10.82 17.72 9.00
CA LEU A 39 11.40 17.38 7.71
C LEU A 39 11.83 18.69 7.03
N PRO A 40 13.13 18.96 6.82
CA PRO A 40 13.57 20.15 6.12
C PRO A 40 13.23 20.00 4.63
N LEU A 41 12.47 20.95 4.11
CA LEU A 41 12.03 20.95 2.71
C LEU A 41 13.00 21.70 1.80
N ASP A 42 13.82 22.57 2.39
CA ASP A 42 14.80 23.43 1.73
C ASP A 42 16.23 23.11 2.22
N GLY A 43 16.46 21.85 2.61
CA GLY A 43 17.70 21.43 3.26
C GLY A 43 18.89 21.31 2.32
N ALA A 44 20.09 21.46 2.91
CA ALA A 44 21.34 21.20 2.21
C ALA A 44 21.43 19.73 1.74
N PRO A 45 22.22 19.40 0.70
CA PRO A 45 22.37 18.03 0.20
C PRO A 45 22.76 17.00 1.28
N GLU A 46 23.49 17.43 2.31
CA GLU A 46 23.87 16.60 3.46
C GLU A 46 22.66 16.23 4.33
N ASP A 47 21.71 17.14 4.48
CA ASP A 47 20.46 16.90 5.19
C ASP A 47 19.56 15.93 4.43
N LEU A 48 19.54 16.00 3.10
CA LEU A 48 18.79 15.07 2.25
C LEU A 48 19.32 13.64 2.36
N ASP A 49 20.66 13.46 2.36
CA ASP A 49 21.28 12.14 2.56
C ASP A 49 20.91 11.53 3.93
N ARG A 50 20.92 12.37 4.98
CA ARG A 50 20.50 11.99 6.33
C ARG A 50 19.03 11.64 6.40
N MET A 51 18.17 12.46 5.80
CA MET A 51 16.72 12.21 5.78
C MET A 51 16.37 10.94 4.98
N ALA A 52 17.02 10.70 3.84
CA ALA A 52 16.85 9.49 3.07
C ALA A 52 17.32 8.24 3.83
N LEU A 53 18.33 8.37 4.70
CA LEU A 53 18.74 7.28 5.58
C LEU A 53 17.69 7.00 6.65
N LEU A 54 17.18 8.02 7.32
CA LEU A 54 16.12 7.90 8.32
C LEU A 54 14.83 7.33 7.71
N TRP A 55 14.44 7.79 6.51
CA TRP A 55 13.32 7.25 5.75
C TRP A 55 13.41 5.73 5.55
N GLN A 56 14.60 5.21 5.24
CA GLN A 56 14.80 3.77 5.07
C GLN A 56 14.66 2.95 6.36
N HIS A 57 14.87 3.59 7.49
CA HIS A 57 14.78 2.97 8.81
C HIS A 57 13.46 3.28 9.52
N LEU A 58 12.47 3.83 8.80
CA LEU A 58 11.12 3.92 9.32
C LEU A 58 10.59 2.53 9.67
N PRO A 59 9.92 2.38 10.82
CA PRO A 59 9.39 1.08 11.23
C PRO A 59 8.19 0.68 10.36
N ASP A 60 7.91 -0.62 10.31
CA ASP A 60 6.83 -1.22 9.52
C ASP A 60 5.43 -0.67 9.86
N ASN A 61 5.24 -0.13 11.07
CA ASN A 61 4.00 0.49 11.47
C ASN A 61 3.86 1.97 11.04
N SER A 62 4.86 2.53 10.34
CA SER A 62 4.79 3.88 9.77
C SER A 62 3.72 4.00 8.68
N ARG A 63 3.25 5.23 8.43
CA ARG A 63 2.25 5.51 7.39
C ARG A 63 2.83 5.24 6.00
N LEU A 64 4.08 5.65 5.78
CA LEU A 64 4.79 5.42 4.52
C LEU A 64 4.96 3.93 4.24
N ALA A 65 5.39 3.14 5.24
CA ALA A 65 5.52 1.69 5.08
C ALA A 65 4.17 1.03 4.76
N LYS A 66 3.09 1.40 5.47
CA LYS A 66 1.74 0.87 5.22
C LYS A 66 1.15 1.31 3.87
N ALA A 67 1.54 2.47 3.37
CA ALA A 67 1.13 2.94 2.05
C ALA A 67 1.86 2.19 0.93
N GLN A 68 3.15 1.90 1.12
CA GLN A 68 3.98 1.17 0.16
C GLN A 68 3.69 -0.34 0.19
N TYR A 69 3.44 -0.90 1.38
CA TYR A 69 3.22 -2.32 1.62
C TYR A 69 1.85 -2.56 2.26
N PRO A 70 0.78 -2.76 1.48
CA PRO A 70 -0.57 -2.92 2.01
C PRO A 70 -0.73 -4.03 3.07
N GLN A 71 0.09 -5.08 3.01
CA GLN A 71 0.11 -6.14 4.03
C GLN A 71 0.46 -5.64 5.44
N LEU A 72 1.19 -4.52 5.56
CA LEU A 72 1.55 -3.91 6.84
C LEU A 72 0.40 -3.09 7.47
N ARG A 73 -0.73 -2.92 6.76
CA ARG A 73 -1.92 -2.25 7.31
C ARG A 73 -2.53 -3.03 8.46
N TRP A 74 -2.42 -4.35 8.42
CA TRP A 74 -2.81 -5.24 9.51
C TRP A 74 -1.58 -5.65 10.31
N SER A 75 -1.73 -5.64 11.63
CA SER A 75 -0.74 -6.20 12.55
C SER A 75 -0.78 -7.75 12.53
N THR A 76 0.23 -8.37 13.11
CA THR A 76 0.23 -9.84 13.30
C THR A 76 -1.01 -10.29 14.08
N THR A 77 -1.46 -9.50 15.07
CA THR A 77 -2.66 -9.78 15.85
C THR A 77 -3.91 -9.73 14.98
N ASP A 78 -4.03 -8.75 14.08
CA ASP A 78 -5.17 -8.67 13.15
C ASP A 78 -5.22 -9.88 12.23
N TYR A 79 -4.08 -10.36 11.71
CA TYR A 79 -4.01 -11.59 10.91
C TYR A 79 -4.41 -12.83 11.72
N MET A 80 -4.02 -12.91 12.99
CA MET A 80 -4.44 -14.03 13.86
C MET A 80 -5.95 -13.98 14.13
N LEU A 81 -6.50 -12.80 14.46
CA LEU A 81 -7.92 -12.62 14.67
C LEU A 81 -8.72 -12.94 13.41
N TRP A 82 -8.26 -12.52 12.25
CA TRP A 82 -8.86 -12.84 10.95
C TRP A 82 -8.93 -14.36 10.72
N ARG A 83 -7.86 -15.10 11.04
CA ARG A 83 -7.86 -16.57 10.93
C ARG A 83 -8.85 -17.20 11.89
N ILE A 84 -8.87 -16.75 13.13
CA ILE A 84 -9.79 -17.28 14.17
C ILE A 84 -11.23 -16.99 13.77
N GLU A 85 -11.53 -15.77 13.35
CA GLU A 85 -12.86 -15.37 12.90
C GLU A 85 -13.37 -16.27 11.77
N HIS A 86 -12.54 -16.47 10.75
CA HIS A 86 -12.89 -17.35 9.63
C HIS A 86 -13.13 -18.79 10.07
N GLN A 87 -12.26 -19.34 10.94
CA GLN A 87 -12.47 -20.70 11.48
C GLN A 87 -13.76 -20.82 12.28
N LEU A 88 -14.09 -19.82 13.10
CA LEU A 88 -15.36 -19.81 13.85
C LEU A 88 -16.55 -19.78 12.91
N ARG A 89 -16.52 -19.00 11.85
CA ARG A 89 -17.60 -19.01 10.83
C ARG A 89 -17.72 -20.35 10.13
N CYS A 90 -16.62 -21.00 9.79
CA CYS A 90 -16.63 -22.32 9.19
C CYS A 90 -17.20 -23.37 10.15
N ILE A 91 -16.86 -23.32 11.44
CA ILE A 91 -17.41 -24.20 12.48
C ILE A 91 -18.92 -23.96 12.62
N ALA A 92 -19.34 -22.70 12.77
CA ALA A 92 -20.76 -22.34 12.86
C ALA A 92 -21.55 -22.81 11.64
N TRP A 93 -20.98 -22.63 10.42
CA TRP A 93 -21.57 -23.15 9.19
C TRP A 93 -21.69 -24.69 9.20
N GLY A 94 -20.64 -25.38 9.66
CA GLY A 94 -20.64 -26.85 9.74
C GLY A 94 -21.64 -27.41 10.76
N MET A 95 -21.95 -26.66 11.82
CA MET A 95 -22.90 -27.03 12.88
C MET A 95 -24.35 -26.66 12.54
N ALA A 96 -24.57 -25.76 11.59
CA ALA A 96 -25.92 -25.36 11.17
C ALA A 96 -26.65 -26.50 10.43
N ASP A 97 -27.97 -26.55 10.60
CA ASP A 97 -28.81 -27.50 9.88
C ASP A 97 -28.74 -27.29 8.37
N LYS A 98 -28.86 -28.38 7.60
CA LYS A 98 -28.79 -28.31 6.13
C LYS A 98 -29.80 -27.34 5.50
N LYS A 99 -30.87 -27.02 6.21
CA LYS A 99 -31.92 -26.09 5.75
C LYS A 99 -31.50 -24.63 5.88
N ASP A 100 -30.65 -24.33 6.87
CA ASP A 100 -30.32 -22.98 7.29
C ASP A 100 -28.92 -22.53 6.83
N ARG A 101 -28.12 -23.45 6.30
CA ARG A 101 -26.77 -23.13 5.85
C ARG A 101 -26.68 -22.89 4.34
N SER A 102 -25.80 -22.03 3.92
CA SER A 102 -25.43 -21.86 2.51
C SER A 102 -24.84 -23.15 1.92
N ALA A 103 -24.96 -23.33 0.60
CA ALA A 103 -24.40 -24.51 -0.10
C ALA A 103 -22.86 -24.57 0.04
N GLU A 104 -22.20 -23.44 0.14
CA GLU A 104 -20.75 -23.32 0.25
C GLU A 104 -20.34 -22.75 1.61
N PRO A 105 -19.15 -23.14 2.12
CA PRO A 105 -18.62 -22.59 3.35
C PRO A 105 -18.35 -21.08 3.19
N PRO A 106 -18.35 -20.30 4.31
CA PRO A 106 -18.11 -18.87 4.25
C PRO A 106 -16.69 -18.56 3.74
N GLU A 107 -16.58 -17.64 2.79
CA GLU A 107 -15.29 -17.16 2.33
C GLU A 107 -14.60 -16.28 3.38
N PRO A 108 -13.25 -16.32 3.46
CA PRO A 108 -12.51 -15.42 4.33
C PRO A 108 -12.67 -13.95 3.88
N ILE A 109 -12.69 -13.03 4.84
CA ILE A 109 -12.64 -11.60 4.55
C ILE A 109 -11.33 -11.30 3.80
N LYS A 110 -11.38 -10.48 2.77
CA LYS A 110 -10.19 -10.14 1.98
C LYS A 110 -9.19 -9.34 2.80
N THR A 111 -7.93 -9.75 2.76
CA THR A 111 -6.83 -9.05 3.42
C THR A 111 -6.53 -7.71 2.73
N PRO A 112 -5.84 -6.76 3.41
CA PRO A 112 -5.44 -5.49 2.78
C PRO A 112 -4.59 -5.68 1.52
N ALA A 113 -3.74 -6.70 1.47
CA ALA A 113 -2.95 -7.02 0.28
C ALA A 113 -3.85 -7.45 -0.90
N GLN A 114 -4.83 -8.33 -0.66
CA GLN A 114 -5.78 -8.77 -1.68
C GLN A 114 -6.67 -7.63 -2.17
N LEU A 115 -7.10 -6.74 -1.27
CA LEU A 115 -7.88 -5.56 -1.65
C LEU A 115 -7.06 -4.62 -2.53
N ALA A 116 -5.81 -4.33 -2.16
CA ALA A 116 -4.92 -3.49 -2.95
C ALA A 116 -4.58 -4.10 -4.32
N GLU A 117 -4.50 -5.41 -4.41
CA GLU A 117 -4.32 -6.11 -5.69
C GLU A 117 -5.55 -5.98 -6.58
N LEU A 118 -6.75 -6.14 -6.02
CA LEU A 118 -8.01 -5.92 -6.74
C LEU A 118 -8.15 -4.48 -7.24
N GLU A 119 -7.79 -3.51 -6.41
CA GLU A 119 -7.79 -2.09 -6.80
C GLU A 119 -6.83 -1.84 -7.97
N ARG A 120 -5.62 -2.39 -7.92
CA ARG A 120 -4.66 -2.28 -9.03
C ARG A 120 -5.19 -2.92 -10.31
N HIS A 121 -5.78 -4.12 -10.22
CA HIS A 121 -6.36 -4.77 -11.39
C HIS A 121 -7.51 -3.96 -11.99
N ARG A 122 -8.36 -3.34 -11.14
CA ARG A 122 -9.42 -2.45 -11.61
C ARG A 122 -8.87 -1.19 -12.28
N ALA A 123 -7.86 -0.56 -11.69
CA ALA A 123 -7.22 0.62 -12.27
C ALA A 123 -6.61 0.30 -13.64
N ASN A 124 -5.82 -0.78 -13.73
CA ASN A 124 -5.23 -1.22 -15.00
C ASN A 124 -6.30 -1.57 -16.07
N ALA A 125 -7.42 -2.17 -15.65
CA ALA A 125 -8.51 -2.49 -16.57
C ALA A 125 -9.23 -1.23 -17.07
N LEU A 126 -9.36 -0.20 -16.23
CA LEU A 126 -9.92 1.09 -16.63
C LEU A 126 -8.99 1.82 -17.59
N GLU A 127 -7.69 1.88 -17.29
CA GLU A 127 -6.68 2.46 -18.19
C GLU A 127 -6.66 1.76 -19.55
N ALA A 128 -6.66 0.43 -19.54
CA ALA A 128 -6.71 -0.35 -20.80
C ALA A 128 -8.00 -0.10 -21.59
N LYS A 129 -9.15 0.06 -20.90
CA LYS A 129 -10.40 0.40 -21.53
C LYS A 129 -10.34 1.79 -22.17
N GLU A 130 -9.86 2.80 -21.44
CA GLU A 130 -9.73 4.18 -21.93
C GLU A 130 -8.80 4.23 -23.16
N GLU A 131 -7.71 3.45 -23.13
CA GLU A 131 -6.79 3.36 -24.28
C GLU A 131 -7.48 2.71 -25.50
N ILE A 132 -8.26 1.65 -25.30
CA ILE A 132 -9.04 1.00 -26.36
C ILE A 132 -10.11 1.95 -26.90
N ASP A 133 -10.87 2.63 -26.04
CA ASP A 133 -11.90 3.59 -26.42
C ASP A 133 -11.30 4.73 -27.26
N LYS A 134 -10.10 5.21 -26.87
CA LYS A 134 -9.34 6.21 -27.63
C LYS A 134 -8.89 5.71 -28.99
N ILE A 135 -8.42 4.46 -29.10
CA ILE A 135 -8.00 3.85 -30.38
C ILE A 135 -9.21 3.65 -31.29
N LEU A 136 -10.34 3.24 -30.74
CA LEU A 136 -11.56 2.97 -31.49
C LEU A 136 -12.38 4.24 -31.80
N GLY A 137 -11.99 5.41 -31.26
CA GLY A 137 -12.71 6.66 -31.46
C GLY A 137 -14.09 6.71 -30.79
N ILE A 138 -14.33 5.87 -29.76
CA ILE A 138 -15.64 5.72 -29.08
C ILE A 138 -15.77 6.74 -27.94
N GLY A 139 -14.77 7.55 -27.63
CA GLY A 139 -14.69 8.45 -26.46
C GLY A 139 -14.81 9.94 -26.77
N GLY A 140 -15.64 10.38 -27.69
CA GLY A 140 -15.65 11.80 -28.09
C GLY A 140 -16.96 12.36 -28.62
N GLU A 141 -18.12 12.04 -28.03
CA GLU A 141 -19.35 12.77 -28.32
C GLU A 141 -20.33 12.68 -27.13
N ASP A 142 -20.14 13.50 -26.13
CA ASP A 142 -21.24 13.98 -25.26
C ASP A 142 -20.87 15.38 -24.79
N GLY A 143 -21.32 16.37 -25.57
CA GLY A 143 -21.11 17.78 -25.20
C GLY A 143 -21.64 18.75 -26.27
N ASP A 144 -22.95 18.74 -26.49
CA ASP A 144 -23.64 19.91 -27.03
C ASP A 144 -24.91 20.17 -26.25
#